data_cfa62ceb1eafd2c73f6f62c779c8e4ad
#
_entry.id   cfa62ceb1eafd2c73f6f62c779c8e4ad
#
_cell.length_a   1.000
_cell.length_b   1.000
_cell.length_c   1.000
_cell.angle_alpha   90.00
_cell.angle_beta   90.00
_cell.angle_gamma   90.00
#
_symmetry.space_group_name_H-M   'P 1'
#
loop_
_entity.id
_entity.type
_entity.pdbx_description
1 polymer ?
#
loop_
_entity_poly.entity_id
_entity_poly.type
_entity_poly.pdbx_seq_one_letter_code
_entity_poly.pdbx_strand_id
1 'polypeptide(L)'
;MAHLLANSIQVKPMFSGNQNAAFAQLFAGRARAVGSNSMLVDGYAERERKAFRVLWSSEGYHDLALMAAAKVPQAHVDAIAEAFFGMHSDPRGRKVLEGASAVVSLTAADHFIPASMADYANYVTFFENAPPFLR
;
A
#
# COMPACT_ATOMS: atom_id res chain seq x y z
N MET A 1 1.39 3.47 -13.81
CA MET A 1 2.21 3.59 -15.04
C MET A 1 1.92 2.47 -16.03
N ALA A 2 2.07 1.20 -15.68
CA ALA A 2 1.85 0.08 -16.61
C ALA A 2 0.46 0.11 -17.28
N HIS A 3 -0.62 0.37 -16.52
CA HIS A 3 -1.95 0.48 -17.09
C HIS A 3 -2.07 1.59 -18.15
N LEU A 4 -1.46 2.75 -17.93
CA LEU A 4 -1.47 3.85 -18.90
C LEU A 4 -0.74 3.47 -20.19
N LEU A 5 0.40 2.81 -20.07
CA LEU A 5 1.18 2.34 -21.22
C LEU A 5 0.46 1.25 -22.00
N ALA A 6 -0.19 0.30 -21.30
CA ALA A 6 -1.00 -0.74 -21.94
C ALA A 6 -2.17 -0.17 -22.74
N ASN A 7 -2.66 1.02 -22.39
CA ASN A 7 -3.72 1.74 -23.13
C ASN A 7 -3.16 2.83 -24.07
N SER A 8 -1.89 2.76 -24.42
CA SER A 8 -1.21 3.71 -25.34
C SER A 8 -1.23 5.17 -24.85
N ILE A 9 -1.40 5.39 -23.56
CA ILE A 9 -1.38 6.74 -22.97
C ILE A 9 0.06 7.13 -22.66
N GLN A 10 0.59 8.07 -23.42
CA GLN A 10 1.92 8.59 -23.17
C GLN A 10 1.91 9.56 -21.99
N VAL A 11 2.81 9.33 -21.03
CA VAL A 11 2.98 10.19 -19.87
C VAL A 11 4.46 10.49 -19.64
N LYS A 12 4.74 11.69 -19.17
CA LYS A 12 6.05 12.06 -18.65
C LYS A 12 6.03 11.89 -17.14
N PRO A 13 6.67 10.85 -16.57
CA PRO A 13 6.67 10.62 -15.14
C PRO A 13 7.50 11.68 -14.41
N MET A 14 7.03 12.03 -13.21
CA MET A 14 7.72 12.86 -12.24
C MET A 14 7.71 12.17 -10.88
N PHE A 15 8.87 11.98 -10.30
CA PHE A 15 9.02 11.37 -8.98
C PHE A 15 9.17 12.46 -7.93
N SER A 16 8.36 12.43 -6.91
CA SER A 16 8.24 13.50 -5.91
C SER A 16 8.80 13.11 -4.53
N GLY A 17 9.48 11.98 -4.43
CA GLY A 17 10.09 11.49 -3.18
C GLY A 17 9.11 10.81 -2.22
N ASN A 18 7.92 11.36 -2.03
CA ASN A 18 6.85 10.74 -1.22
C ASN A 18 5.46 11.15 -1.73
N GLN A 19 4.41 10.45 -1.23
CA GLN A 19 3.03 10.67 -1.67
C GLN A 19 2.51 12.07 -1.37
N ASN A 20 2.78 12.62 -0.18
CA ASN A 20 2.33 13.98 0.16
C ASN A 20 2.92 15.02 -0.80
N ALA A 21 4.18 14.89 -1.16
CA ALA A 21 4.81 15.75 -2.15
C ALA A 21 4.17 15.56 -3.54
N ALA A 22 3.80 14.33 -3.93
CA ALA A 22 3.11 14.07 -5.18
C ALA A 22 1.73 14.73 -5.23
N PHE A 23 0.95 14.65 -4.15
CA PHE A 23 -0.33 15.35 -4.03
C PHE A 23 -0.17 16.87 -4.07
N ALA A 24 0.85 17.42 -3.41
CA ALA A 24 1.14 18.85 -3.46
C ALA A 24 1.47 19.31 -4.90
N GLN A 25 2.17 18.50 -5.70
CA GLN A 25 2.43 18.81 -7.12
C GLN A 25 1.13 18.84 -7.96
N LEU A 26 0.20 17.91 -7.66
CA LEU A 26 -1.10 17.91 -8.32
C LEU A 26 -1.89 19.20 -8.02
N PHE A 27 -2.01 19.57 -6.75
CA PHE A 27 -2.76 20.77 -6.35
C PHE A 27 -2.08 22.09 -6.75
N ALA A 28 -0.76 22.09 -6.91
CA ALA A 28 -0.01 23.20 -7.48
C ALA A 28 -0.12 23.30 -9.02
N GLY A 29 -0.83 22.35 -9.66
CA GLY A 29 -0.98 22.31 -11.12
C GLY A 29 0.29 21.88 -11.88
N ARG A 30 1.32 21.41 -11.17
CA ARG A 30 2.58 20.95 -11.78
C ARG A 30 2.49 19.51 -12.26
N ALA A 31 1.60 18.70 -11.70
CA ALA A 31 1.22 17.39 -12.20
C ALA A 31 -0.25 17.39 -12.59
N ARG A 32 -0.61 16.68 -13.66
CA ARG A 32 -2.00 16.56 -14.13
C ARG A 32 -2.72 15.36 -13.53
N ALA A 33 -1.97 14.36 -13.08
CA ALA A 33 -2.47 13.19 -12.39
C ALA A 33 -1.40 12.66 -11.43
N VAL A 34 -1.84 11.91 -10.42
CA VAL A 34 -0.99 11.24 -9.43
C VAL A 34 -1.42 9.78 -9.34
N GLY A 35 -0.45 8.88 -9.27
CA GLY A 35 -0.65 7.49 -8.89
C GLY A 35 -0.27 7.28 -7.43
N SER A 36 -1.16 6.69 -6.65
CA SER A 36 -0.97 6.41 -5.23
C SER A 36 -1.86 5.28 -4.76
N ASN A 37 -1.64 4.81 -3.53
CA ASN A 37 -2.56 3.93 -2.83
C ASN A 37 -3.84 4.70 -2.45
N SER A 38 -5.01 4.08 -2.60
CA SER A 38 -6.31 4.70 -2.33
C SER A 38 -6.43 5.23 -0.90
N MET A 39 -5.99 4.48 0.10
CA MET A 39 -6.03 4.90 1.51
C MET A 39 -5.23 6.18 1.76
N LEU A 40 -4.07 6.33 1.12
CA LEU A 40 -3.26 7.54 1.23
C LEU A 40 -3.90 8.73 0.51
N VAL A 41 -4.61 8.50 -0.57
CA VAL A 41 -5.40 9.53 -1.27
C VAL A 41 -6.52 10.03 -0.36
N ASP A 42 -7.30 9.11 0.20
CA ASP A 42 -8.44 9.42 1.04
C ASP A 42 -8.01 10.17 2.32
N GLY A 43 -6.98 9.68 3.01
CA GLY A 43 -6.42 10.33 4.19
C GLY A 43 -5.85 11.72 3.91
N TYR A 44 -5.24 11.93 2.74
CA TYR A 44 -4.78 13.26 2.33
C TYR A 44 -5.96 14.20 2.01
N ALA A 45 -6.96 13.69 1.29
CA ALA A 45 -8.16 14.44 0.91
C ALA A 45 -8.88 14.96 2.15
N GLU A 46 -9.08 14.13 3.14
CA GLU A 46 -9.72 14.47 4.41
C GLU A 46 -8.91 15.54 5.18
N ARG A 47 -7.62 15.26 5.41
CA ARG A 47 -6.74 16.16 6.17
C ARG A 47 -6.63 17.54 5.55
N GLU A 48 -6.46 17.62 4.24
CA GLU A 48 -6.25 18.87 3.50
C GLU A 48 -7.57 19.48 2.99
N ARG A 49 -8.71 18.84 3.24
CA ARG A 49 -10.04 19.23 2.73
C ARG A 49 -10.02 19.46 1.22
N LYS A 50 -9.42 18.54 0.49
CA LYS A 50 -9.29 18.55 -0.97
C LYS A 50 -10.15 17.47 -1.59
N ALA A 51 -10.67 17.74 -2.78
CA ALA A 51 -11.39 16.75 -3.57
C ALA A 51 -10.51 16.20 -4.71
N PHE A 52 -10.61 14.90 -4.96
CA PHE A 52 -9.98 14.23 -6.09
C PHE A 52 -11.03 13.67 -7.04
N ARG A 53 -10.66 13.55 -8.28
CA ARG A 53 -11.38 12.72 -9.24
C ARG A 53 -10.55 11.49 -9.50
N VAL A 54 -11.03 10.32 -9.08
CA VAL A 54 -10.43 9.04 -9.41
C VAL A 54 -10.64 8.78 -10.90
N LEU A 55 -9.56 8.58 -11.63
CA LEU A 55 -9.57 8.30 -13.07
C LEU A 55 -9.58 6.80 -13.34
N TRP A 56 -8.94 6.02 -12.50
CA TRP A 56 -8.81 4.58 -12.60
C TRP A 56 -8.36 4.01 -11.24
N SER A 57 -8.87 2.84 -10.90
CA SER A 57 -8.40 2.04 -9.76
C SER A 57 -8.02 0.65 -10.24
N SER A 58 -6.97 0.08 -9.68
CA SER A 58 -6.61 -1.33 -9.90
C SER A 58 -7.60 -2.25 -9.21
N GLU A 59 -7.51 -3.54 -9.48
CA GLU A 59 -8.00 -4.56 -8.57
C GLU A 59 -7.31 -4.42 -7.19
N GLY A 60 -7.88 -5.08 -6.16
CA GLY A 60 -7.26 -5.12 -4.84
C GLY A 60 -5.96 -5.90 -4.86
N TYR A 61 -4.96 -5.37 -4.18
CA TYR A 61 -3.67 -6.02 -3.94
C TYR A 61 -3.51 -6.19 -2.43
N HIS A 62 -2.90 -7.29 -2.02
CA HIS A 62 -2.50 -7.45 -0.62
C HIS A 62 -1.51 -6.35 -0.23
N ASP A 63 -1.60 -5.89 1.01
CA ASP A 63 -0.68 -4.87 1.54
C ASP A 63 0.69 -5.48 1.86
N LEU A 64 1.57 -4.70 2.46
CA LEU A 64 2.92 -5.11 2.78
C LEU A 64 2.95 -6.34 3.68
N ALA A 65 3.73 -7.34 3.31
CA ALA A 65 3.91 -8.54 4.12
C ALA A 65 4.97 -8.31 5.21
N LEU A 66 4.71 -8.81 6.41
CA LEU A 66 5.76 -9.08 7.39
C LEU A 66 6.45 -10.39 7.00
N MET A 67 7.75 -10.35 6.76
CA MET A 67 8.52 -11.49 6.29
C MET A 67 9.64 -11.85 7.27
N ALA A 68 9.87 -13.15 7.46
CA ALA A 68 11.03 -13.66 8.18
C ALA A 68 12.12 -14.11 7.19
N ALA A 69 13.39 -13.83 7.53
CA ALA A 69 14.50 -14.35 6.75
C ALA A 69 14.57 -15.88 6.84
N ALA A 70 14.98 -16.57 5.77
CA ALA A 70 15.03 -18.03 5.70
C ALA A 70 15.88 -18.70 6.80
N LYS A 71 16.83 -17.98 7.39
CA LYS A 71 17.67 -18.45 8.49
C LYS A 71 16.99 -18.47 9.87
N VAL A 72 15.80 -17.85 10.00
CA VAL A 72 15.06 -17.82 11.27
C VAL A 72 14.44 -19.18 11.50
N PRO A 73 14.63 -19.85 12.65
CA PRO A 73 14.02 -21.13 12.94
C PRO A 73 12.49 -21.06 12.85
N GLN A 74 11.87 -22.07 12.25
CA GLN A 74 10.42 -22.08 11.99
C GLN A 74 9.60 -21.86 13.26
N ALA A 75 9.99 -22.47 14.38
CA ALA A 75 9.28 -22.28 15.65
C ALA A 75 9.23 -20.83 16.12
N HIS A 76 10.25 -20.02 15.81
CA HIS A 76 10.23 -18.59 16.10
C HIS A 76 9.34 -17.83 15.12
N VAL A 77 9.32 -18.22 13.84
CA VAL A 77 8.41 -17.63 12.85
C VAL A 77 6.96 -17.86 13.26
N ASP A 78 6.63 -19.09 13.64
CA ASP A 78 5.29 -19.46 14.06
C ASP A 78 4.84 -18.68 15.31
N ALA A 79 5.69 -18.60 16.32
CA ALA A 79 5.40 -17.85 17.55
C ALA A 79 5.19 -16.35 17.30
N ILE A 80 5.99 -15.76 16.39
CA ILE A 80 5.83 -14.35 15.99
C ILE A 80 4.53 -14.17 15.22
N ALA A 81 4.22 -15.06 14.27
CA ALA A 81 2.99 -15.01 13.49
C ALA A 81 1.75 -15.10 14.38
N GLU A 82 1.72 -16.07 15.31
CA GLU A 82 0.64 -16.21 16.29
C GLU A 82 0.47 -14.94 17.15
N ALA A 83 1.56 -14.33 17.58
CA ALA A 83 1.50 -13.08 18.35
C ALA A 83 0.87 -11.94 17.54
N PHE A 84 1.23 -11.77 16.26
CA PHE A 84 0.61 -10.75 15.39
C PHE A 84 -0.85 -11.05 15.09
N PHE A 85 -1.19 -12.30 14.77
CA PHE A 85 -2.58 -12.69 14.51
C PHE A 85 -3.47 -12.55 15.76
N GLY A 86 -2.92 -12.79 16.94
CA GLY A 86 -3.65 -12.65 18.22
C GLY A 86 -3.87 -11.21 18.69
N MET A 87 -3.16 -10.21 18.11
CA MET A 87 -3.22 -8.82 18.58
C MET A 87 -4.65 -8.26 18.62
N HIS A 88 -5.48 -8.57 17.64
CA HIS A 88 -6.85 -8.08 17.57
C HIS A 88 -7.76 -8.63 18.69
N SER A 89 -7.41 -9.76 19.27
CA SER A 89 -8.15 -10.41 20.35
C SER A 89 -7.64 -10.03 21.76
N ASP A 90 -6.40 -9.55 21.86
CA ASP A 90 -5.81 -9.11 23.14
C ASP A 90 -6.03 -7.61 23.37
N PRO A 91 -6.44 -7.15 24.57
CA PRO A 91 -6.66 -5.73 24.84
C PRO A 91 -5.43 -4.84 24.62
N ARG A 92 -4.22 -5.33 24.94
CA ARG A 92 -2.97 -4.60 24.71
C ARG A 92 -2.60 -4.57 23.22
N GLY A 93 -2.84 -5.72 22.55
CA GLY A 93 -2.67 -5.82 21.10
C GLY A 93 -3.56 -4.85 20.33
N ARG A 94 -4.84 -4.75 20.67
CA ARG A 94 -5.76 -3.77 20.09
C ARG A 94 -5.27 -2.35 20.26
N LYS A 95 -4.79 -1.98 21.44
CA LYS A 95 -4.26 -0.64 21.70
C LYS A 95 -3.04 -0.32 20.82
N VAL A 96 -2.20 -1.31 20.54
CA VAL A 96 -1.06 -1.15 19.61
C VAL A 96 -1.56 -0.96 18.18
N LEU A 97 -2.53 -1.78 17.72
CA LEU A 97 -3.13 -1.66 16.38
C LEU A 97 -3.82 -0.32 16.19
N GLU A 98 -4.59 0.16 17.17
CA GLU A 98 -5.21 1.49 17.16
C GLU A 98 -4.16 2.62 17.04
N GLY A 99 -3.06 2.53 17.79
CA GLY A 99 -1.96 3.49 17.68
C GLY A 99 -1.26 3.46 16.33
N ALA A 100 -1.07 2.27 15.76
CA ALA A 100 -0.47 2.11 14.43
C ALA A 100 -1.42 2.59 13.31
N SER A 101 -2.70 2.29 13.40
CA SER A 101 -3.70 2.69 12.40
C SER A 101 -3.79 4.21 12.25
N ALA A 102 -3.65 4.95 13.34
CA ALA A 102 -3.61 6.42 13.30
C ALA A 102 -2.43 6.97 12.48
N VAL A 103 -1.32 6.22 12.38
CA VAL A 103 -0.14 6.64 11.60
C VAL A 103 -0.26 6.26 10.13
N VAL A 104 -0.86 5.12 9.82
CA VAL A 104 -0.89 4.56 8.46
C VAL A 104 -2.28 4.61 7.81
N SER A 105 -3.22 5.31 8.40
CA SER A 105 -4.59 5.49 7.88
C SER A 105 -5.36 4.17 7.71
N LEU A 106 -5.10 3.19 8.57
CA LEU A 106 -5.89 1.97 8.69
C LEU A 106 -7.12 2.21 9.57
N THR A 107 -8.12 1.36 9.48
CA THR A 107 -9.27 1.41 10.38
C THR A 107 -8.99 0.62 11.67
N ALA A 108 -9.74 0.88 12.73
CA ALA A 108 -9.62 0.13 14.00
C ALA A 108 -9.99 -1.37 13.86
N ALA A 109 -10.62 -1.77 12.75
CA ALA A 109 -10.95 -3.16 12.44
C ALA A 109 -9.82 -3.90 11.71
N ASP A 110 -8.82 -3.20 11.19
CA ASP A 110 -7.72 -3.81 10.44
C ASP A 110 -6.79 -4.58 11.38
N HIS A 111 -6.39 -5.76 10.97
CA HIS A 111 -5.53 -6.66 11.73
C HIS A 111 -4.67 -7.51 10.79
N PHE A 112 -3.66 -8.15 11.35
CA PHE A 112 -2.82 -9.07 10.60
C PHE A 112 -3.57 -10.34 10.24
N ILE A 113 -3.43 -10.78 9.01
CA ILE A 113 -3.98 -12.03 8.49
C ILE A 113 -2.86 -12.91 7.93
N PRO A 114 -3.02 -14.24 7.94
CA PRO A 114 -2.08 -15.13 7.26
C PRO A 114 -1.97 -14.78 5.79
N ALA A 115 -0.76 -14.83 5.25
CA ALA A 115 -0.48 -14.63 3.84
C ALA A 115 0.55 -15.63 3.34
N SER A 116 0.48 -15.94 2.07
CA SER A 116 1.39 -16.83 1.35
C SER A 116 1.88 -16.18 0.06
N MET A 117 2.86 -16.77 -0.59
CA MET A 117 3.33 -16.29 -1.90
C MET A 117 2.22 -16.27 -2.97
N ALA A 118 1.22 -17.16 -2.84
CA ALA A 118 0.10 -17.20 -3.78
C ALA A 118 -0.75 -15.91 -3.73
N ASP A 119 -0.88 -15.29 -2.56
CA ASP A 119 -1.64 -14.06 -2.38
C ASP A 119 -0.97 -12.84 -3.03
N TYR A 120 0.32 -12.96 -3.38
CA TYR A 120 1.13 -11.95 -4.05
C TYR A 120 1.40 -12.28 -5.53
N ALA A 121 0.77 -13.30 -6.09
CA ALA A 121 1.00 -13.72 -7.48
C ALA A 121 0.69 -12.61 -8.51
N ASN A 122 -0.29 -11.75 -8.22
CA ASN A 122 -0.61 -10.60 -9.05
C ASN A 122 0.53 -9.56 -9.09
N TYR A 123 1.27 -9.38 -8.00
CA TYR A 123 2.47 -8.53 -7.99
C TYR A 123 3.57 -9.12 -8.86
N VAL A 124 3.79 -10.43 -8.81
CA VAL A 124 4.77 -11.13 -9.65
C VAL A 124 4.41 -10.94 -11.12
N THR A 125 3.16 -11.21 -11.49
CA THR A 125 2.64 -11.02 -12.85
C THR A 125 2.79 -9.56 -13.30
N PHE A 126 2.45 -8.61 -12.41
CA PHE A 126 2.62 -7.19 -12.70
C PHE A 126 4.09 -6.84 -12.97
N PHE A 127 5.02 -7.30 -12.11
CA PHE A 127 6.45 -7.02 -12.25
C PHE A 127 7.03 -7.62 -13.53
N GLU A 128 6.69 -8.88 -13.84
CA GLU A 128 7.16 -9.57 -15.05
C GLU A 128 6.69 -8.90 -16.34
N ASN A 129 5.48 -8.33 -16.34
CA ASN A 129 4.91 -7.63 -17.49
C ASN A 129 5.22 -6.13 -17.51
N ALA A 130 5.84 -5.59 -16.47
CA ALA A 130 6.20 -4.18 -16.43
C ALA A 130 7.33 -3.87 -17.42
N PRO A 131 7.31 -2.70 -18.08
CA PRO A 131 8.42 -2.26 -18.91
C PRO A 131 9.75 -2.22 -18.12
N PRO A 132 10.90 -2.50 -18.76
CA PRO A 132 12.21 -2.59 -18.09
C PRO A 132 12.57 -1.38 -17.22
N PHE A 133 12.14 -0.18 -17.58
CA PHE A 133 12.40 1.04 -16.81
C PHE A 133 11.53 1.19 -15.54
N LEU A 134 10.60 0.25 -15.29
CA LEU A 134 9.78 0.17 -14.09
C LEU A 134 10.14 -1.02 -13.18
N ARG A 135 11.13 -1.82 -13.57
CA ARG A 135 11.60 -3.01 -12.82
C ARG A 135 12.78 -2.65 -11.93
#